data_c42d1f04bfa6dd77d3d3cd9771e73b59
#
_entry.id   c42d1f04bfa6dd77d3d3cd9771e73b59
#
_cell.length_a   1.000
_cell.length_b   1.000
_cell.length_c   1.000
_cell.angle_alpha   90.00
_cell.angle_beta   90.00
_cell.angle_gamma   90.00
#
_symmetry.space_group_name_H-M   'P 1'
#
loop_
_entity.id
_entity.type
_entity.pdbx_description
1 polymer ?
#
loop_
_entity_poly.entity_id
_entity_poly.type
_entity_poly.pdbx_seq_one_letter_code
_entity_poly.pdbx_strand_id
1 'polypeptide(L)'
;MRSLRCLACLPALLLPILLSGCSYLFPTKRHLPVPIAPAAVQTVSPDDLVKQLNQHWDAMNTLTATVEIYATQTKTKEGVATDFPSCRGYILMRKPKMLRVLGKYFGVTIFDMVSDGSHFTLLIPHDNLAIEGANSISEKSTNPLLNLRPDFFLDAIAVRGLDSDNEYMVAGDTETIEDAAQKRLYIEPEYTLSVMRPKAGPEKLPLRVITFHREDMLPYDQDVYDKDGNLETQIIYSTYTNFSAGRYPSKIIIKRPHEGIQLVLSVERVEQNVDMPDNQFQLKIPEGTKIQTLK
;
A
#
# COMPACT_ATOMS: atom_id res chain seq x y z
N MET A 1 16.18 70.70 39.97
CA MET A 1 17.24 70.03 39.28
C MET A 1 17.09 68.52 39.48
N ARG A 2 16.18 67.88 38.83
CA ARG A 2 16.03 66.40 38.75
C ARG A 2 15.10 66.12 37.56
N SER A 3 15.63 65.63 36.45
CA SER A 3 14.90 64.84 35.41
C SER A 3 15.59 64.89 34.03
N LEU A 4 16.83 64.42 33.93
CA LEU A 4 17.47 64.28 32.60
C LEU A 4 18.38 63.07 32.49
N ARG A 5 18.07 61.94 33.16
CA ARG A 5 18.92 60.74 33.13
C ARG A 5 18.23 59.45 32.62
N CYS A 6 16.98 59.48 32.20
CA CYS A 6 16.27 58.25 31.79
C CYS A 6 16.02 58.10 30.29
N LEU A 7 16.41 59.04 29.41
CA LEU A 7 16.11 58.95 27.97
C LEU A 7 17.25 58.31 27.13
N ALA A 8 18.45 58.11 27.69
CA ALA A 8 19.58 57.59 26.97
C ALA A 8 19.67 56.01 26.95
N CYS A 9 18.89 55.30 27.79
CA CYS A 9 18.95 53.84 27.85
C CYS A 9 17.95 53.12 26.93
N LEU A 10 16.96 53.84 26.35
CA LEU A 10 15.96 53.22 25.47
C LEU A 10 16.48 52.78 24.13
N PRO A 11 17.37 53.50 23.44
CA PRO A 11 17.92 53.02 22.13
C PRO A 11 18.90 51.85 22.26
N ALA A 12 19.54 51.67 23.41
CA ALA A 12 20.50 50.57 23.64
C ALA A 12 19.80 49.21 23.83
N LEU A 13 18.55 49.18 24.24
CA LEU A 13 17.76 47.94 24.43
C LEU A 13 17.09 47.45 23.15
N LEU A 14 16.89 48.32 22.16
CA LEU A 14 16.30 47.97 20.86
C LEU A 14 17.28 47.41 19.84
N LEU A 15 18.58 47.64 20.01
CA LEU A 15 19.64 47.21 19.09
C LEU A 15 19.79 45.67 19.02
N PRO A 16 19.74 44.88 20.12
CA PRO A 16 19.85 43.42 20.06
C PRO A 16 18.63 42.74 19.47
N ILE A 17 17.45 43.38 19.46
CA ILE A 17 16.24 42.80 18.87
C ILE A 17 16.27 42.87 17.34
N LEU A 18 16.96 43.83 16.76
CA LEU A 18 17.14 43.98 15.33
C LEU A 18 18.22 43.04 14.75
N LEU A 19 19.12 42.53 15.60
CA LEU A 19 20.17 41.59 15.18
C LEU A 19 19.75 40.11 15.24
N SER A 20 18.68 39.77 15.95
CA SER A 20 18.19 38.39 16.07
C SER A 20 17.26 37.95 14.93
N GLY A 21 16.86 38.86 14.03
CA GLY A 21 15.90 38.59 12.97
C GLY A 21 16.49 38.08 11.63
N CYS A 22 17.82 38.05 11.48
CA CYS A 22 18.41 37.80 10.15
C CYS A 22 18.61 36.32 9.79
N SER A 23 18.50 35.38 10.71
CA SER A 23 18.73 33.96 10.40
C SER A 23 17.55 33.32 9.64
N TYR A 24 16.36 33.94 9.65
CA TYR A 24 15.18 33.42 8.95
C TYR A 24 15.15 33.76 7.45
N LEU A 25 15.96 34.70 7.01
CA LEU A 25 15.95 35.21 5.61
C LEU A 25 17.05 34.62 4.74
N PHE A 26 17.98 33.87 5.30
CA PHE A 26 19.08 33.29 4.52
C PHE A 26 18.97 31.79 4.47
N PRO A 27 19.05 31.16 3.27
CA PRO A 27 19.07 29.73 3.15
C PRO A 27 20.29 29.15 3.86
N THR A 28 20.04 28.24 4.78
CA THR A 28 21.12 27.50 5.48
C THR A 28 21.58 26.37 4.57
N LYS A 29 22.83 26.40 4.14
CA LYS A 29 23.41 25.28 3.37
C LYS A 29 23.78 24.16 4.35
N ARG A 30 23.17 22.99 4.14
CA ARG A 30 23.53 21.74 4.80
C ARG A 30 24.49 20.97 3.88
N HIS A 31 25.64 20.60 4.38
CA HIS A 31 26.52 19.68 3.64
C HIS A 31 26.15 18.26 4.02
N LEU A 32 25.60 17.54 3.06
CA LEU A 32 25.33 16.10 3.17
C LEU A 32 26.49 15.33 2.54
N PRO A 33 26.81 14.13 3.03
CA PRO A 33 27.77 13.27 2.36
C PRO A 33 27.35 12.99 0.91
N VAL A 34 28.32 12.62 0.07
CA VAL A 34 28.04 12.20 -1.30
C VAL A 34 27.03 11.03 -1.27
N PRO A 35 26.03 11.02 -2.16
CA PRO A 35 25.06 9.95 -2.20
C PRO A 35 25.74 8.58 -2.37
N ILE A 36 25.24 7.59 -1.67
CA ILE A 36 25.68 6.21 -1.82
C ILE A 36 24.89 5.61 -2.98
N ALA A 37 25.61 5.23 -4.03
CA ALA A 37 25.02 4.45 -5.13
C ALA A 37 25.05 2.95 -4.78
N PRO A 38 24.09 2.15 -5.26
CA PRO A 38 24.09 0.71 -5.07
C PRO A 38 25.31 0.06 -5.73
N ALA A 39 25.80 -1.03 -5.13
CA ALA A 39 26.99 -1.74 -5.59
C ALA A 39 26.78 -2.42 -6.96
N ALA A 40 25.55 -2.81 -7.28
CA ALA A 40 25.16 -3.40 -8.55
C ALA A 40 23.78 -2.90 -8.97
N VAL A 41 23.67 -2.51 -10.22
CA VAL A 41 22.42 -2.08 -10.85
C VAL A 41 22.13 -2.97 -12.05
N GLN A 42 20.97 -3.60 -12.07
CA GLN A 42 20.54 -4.44 -13.19
C GLN A 42 19.95 -3.57 -14.30
N THR A 43 20.22 -3.97 -15.54
CA THR A 43 19.61 -3.36 -16.72
C THR A 43 18.91 -4.45 -17.52
N VAL A 44 17.60 -4.27 -17.73
CA VAL A 44 16.77 -5.19 -18.50
C VAL A 44 16.00 -4.42 -19.56
N SER A 45 15.61 -5.10 -20.63
CA SER A 45 14.69 -4.52 -21.61
C SER A 45 13.27 -4.44 -21.03
N PRO A 46 12.39 -3.55 -21.54
CA PRO A 46 10.98 -3.52 -21.15
C PRO A 46 10.29 -4.89 -21.25
N ASP A 47 10.53 -5.61 -22.33
CA ASP A 47 9.94 -6.93 -22.57
C ASP A 47 10.45 -7.98 -21.57
N ASP A 48 11.74 -7.92 -21.21
CA ASP A 48 12.30 -8.82 -20.21
C ASP A 48 11.76 -8.55 -18.81
N LEU A 49 11.53 -7.27 -18.47
CA LEU A 49 10.90 -6.90 -17.19
C LEU A 49 9.49 -7.48 -17.09
N VAL A 50 8.67 -7.28 -18.12
CA VAL A 50 7.31 -7.82 -18.19
C VAL A 50 7.33 -9.35 -18.19
N LYS A 51 8.25 -9.97 -18.92
CA LYS A 51 8.41 -11.42 -18.93
C LYS A 51 8.76 -11.97 -17.55
N GLN A 52 9.66 -11.33 -16.81
CA GLN A 52 10.00 -11.72 -15.43
C GLN A 52 8.79 -11.58 -14.50
N LEU A 53 8.04 -10.49 -14.59
CA LEU A 53 6.81 -10.30 -13.82
C LEU A 53 5.79 -11.40 -14.12
N ASN A 54 5.54 -11.70 -15.40
CA ASN A 54 4.62 -12.74 -15.80
C ASN A 54 5.08 -14.13 -15.32
N GLN A 55 6.37 -14.44 -15.42
CA GLN A 55 6.93 -15.70 -14.93
C GLN A 55 6.73 -15.87 -13.41
N HIS A 56 6.97 -14.83 -12.62
CA HIS A 56 6.72 -14.88 -11.18
C HIS A 56 5.23 -15.10 -10.87
N TRP A 57 4.36 -14.39 -11.58
CA TRP A 57 2.93 -14.58 -11.45
C TRP A 57 2.51 -15.99 -11.83
N ASP A 58 2.96 -16.50 -12.98
CA ASP A 58 2.55 -17.79 -13.51
C ASP A 58 3.04 -18.96 -12.66
N ALA A 59 4.21 -18.83 -12.06
CA ALA A 59 4.78 -19.84 -11.16
C ALA A 59 3.99 -20.02 -9.85
N MET A 60 3.19 -19.04 -9.45
CA MET A 60 2.41 -19.07 -8.22
C MET A 60 0.96 -19.44 -8.51
N ASN A 61 0.49 -20.61 -8.08
CA ASN A 61 -0.91 -21.03 -8.19
C ASN A 61 -1.71 -20.76 -6.90
N THR A 62 -1.07 -21.00 -5.77
CA THR A 62 -1.66 -20.74 -4.45
C THR A 62 -0.66 -20.00 -3.57
N LEU A 63 -1.18 -19.19 -2.65
CA LEU A 63 -0.40 -18.51 -1.61
C LEU A 63 -1.15 -18.54 -0.29
N THR A 64 -0.46 -18.90 0.79
CA THR A 64 -0.92 -18.69 2.15
C THR A 64 0.00 -17.71 2.84
N ALA A 65 -0.58 -16.79 3.61
CA ALA A 65 0.19 -15.89 4.46
C ALA A 65 -0.43 -15.80 5.86
N THR A 66 0.44 -15.85 6.87
CA THR A 66 0.09 -15.43 8.24
C THR A 66 0.68 -14.07 8.47
N VAL A 67 -0.15 -13.14 8.88
CA VAL A 67 0.20 -11.72 9.01
C VAL A 67 -0.34 -11.15 10.33
N GLU A 68 0.28 -10.09 10.82
CA GLU A 68 -0.35 -9.18 11.77
C GLU A 68 -0.96 -8.02 10.97
N ILE A 69 -2.25 -7.81 11.12
CA ILE A 69 -3.00 -6.75 10.42
C ILE A 69 -3.20 -5.59 11.38
N TYR A 70 -2.75 -4.41 10.99
CA TYR A 70 -3.00 -3.15 11.68
C TYR A 70 -3.77 -2.23 10.72
N ALA A 71 -4.85 -1.62 11.21
CA ALA A 71 -5.70 -0.75 10.41
C ALA A 71 -5.80 0.65 11.04
N THR A 72 -5.71 1.69 10.19
CA THR A 72 -5.96 3.07 10.56
C THR A 72 -7.01 3.65 9.62
N GLN A 73 -7.99 4.36 10.17
CA GLN A 73 -8.96 5.14 9.41
C GLN A 73 -8.77 6.62 9.70
N THR A 74 -8.59 7.41 8.65
CA THR A 74 -8.45 8.87 8.74
C THR A 74 -9.69 9.55 8.15
N LYS A 75 -10.37 10.35 8.95
CA LYS A 75 -11.43 11.25 8.51
C LYS A 75 -10.85 12.65 8.27
N THR A 76 -10.33 12.87 7.09
CA THR A 76 -9.57 14.08 6.73
C THR A 76 -10.35 15.38 7.01
N LYS A 77 -11.67 15.38 6.74
CA LYS A 77 -12.53 16.54 6.97
C LYS A 77 -12.73 16.86 8.46
N GLU A 78 -12.60 15.87 9.33
CA GLU A 78 -12.76 16.01 10.78
C GLU A 78 -11.40 16.16 11.50
N GLY A 79 -10.29 15.90 10.77
CA GLY A 79 -8.94 15.90 11.37
C GLY A 79 -8.72 14.77 12.39
N VAL A 80 -9.49 13.67 12.27
CA VAL A 80 -9.46 12.56 13.22
C VAL A 80 -8.86 11.32 12.53
N ALA A 81 -7.92 10.68 13.20
CA ALA A 81 -7.42 9.36 12.87
C ALA A 81 -7.85 8.36 13.95
N THR A 82 -8.35 7.20 13.55
CA THR A 82 -8.74 6.10 14.43
C THR A 82 -7.85 4.91 14.13
N ASP A 83 -7.10 4.48 15.13
CA ASP A 83 -6.29 3.26 15.06
C ASP A 83 -7.08 2.11 15.65
N PHE A 84 -7.16 1.00 14.91
CA PHE A 84 -7.81 -0.21 15.37
C PHE A 84 -6.78 -1.14 16.01
N PRO A 85 -7.16 -1.92 17.05
CA PRO A 85 -6.29 -2.95 17.60
C PRO A 85 -5.81 -3.90 16.50
N SER A 86 -4.54 -4.26 16.53
CA SER A 86 -4.01 -5.24 15.59
C SER A 86 -4.65 -6.62 15.80
N CYS A 87 -4.71 -7.38 14.71
CA CYS A 87 -5.24 -8.72 14.75
C CYS A 87 -4.40 -9.67 13.90
N ARG A 88 -4.38 -10.93 14.30
CA ARG A 88 -3.74 -11.98 13.50
C ARG A 88 -4.58 -12.31 12.29
N GLY A 89 -4.00 -12.16 11.12
CA GLY A 89 -4.62 -12.43 9.83
C GLY A 89 -4.11 -13.71 9.19
N TYR A 90 -5.02 -14.44 8.55
CA TYR A 90 -4.71 -15.60 7.70
C TYR A 90 -5.26 -15.32 6.33
N ILE A 91 -4.38 -15.27 5.35
CA ILE A 91 -4.72 -14.97 3.96
C ILE A 91 -4.47 -16.21 3.13
N LEU A 92 -5.48 -16.66 2.40
CA LEU A 92 -5.40 -17.75 1.45
C LEU A 92 -5.79 -17.22 0.07
N MET A 93 -4.96 -17.44 -0.91
CA MET A 93 -5.22 -17.07 -2.30
C MET A 93 -5.00 -18.29 -3.20
N ARG A 94 -5.92 -18.50 -4.14
CA ARG A 94 -5.78 -19.50 -5.21
C ARG A 94 -6.25 -18.88 -6.52
N LYS A 95 -5.42 -19.00 -7.54
CA LYS A 95 -5.78 -18.53 -8.88
C LYS A 95 -7.04 -19.21 -9.41
N PRO A 96 -7.81 -18.52 -10.29
CA PRO A 96 -7.49 -17.17 -10.79
C PRO A 96 -7.79 -16.04 -9.82
N LYS A 97 -8.77 -16.14 -8.89
CA LYS A 97 -9.23 -15.02 -8.04
C LYS A 97 -9.88 -15.46 -6.73
N MET A 98 -9.68 -16.71 -6.30
CA MET A 98 -10.22 -17.14 -5.00
C MET A 98 -9.39 -16.55 -3.88
N LEU A 99 -10.08 -16.00 -2.87
CA LEU A 99 -9.46 -15.36 -1.73
C LEU A 99 -10.23 -15.70 -0.45
N ARG A 100 -9.51 -15.91 0.64
CA ARG A 100 -10.06 -15.82 1.99
C ARG A 100 -9.13 -14.99 2.86
N VAL A 101 -9.69 -14.06 3.62
CA VAL A 101 -8.98 -13.26 4.63
C VAL A 101 -9.72 -13.41 5.95
N LEU A 102 -9.08 -14.07 6.91
CA LEU A 102 -9.63 -14.33 8.23
C LEU A 102 -8.84 -13.56 9.28
N GLY A 103 -9.50 -12.67 10.02
CA GLY A 103 -8.92 -11.91 11.13
C GLY A 103 -9.33 -12.47 12.48
N LYS A 104 -8.34 -12.68 13.37
CA LYS A 104 -8.55 -13.17 14.74
C LYS A 104 -7.87 -12.27 15.77
N TYR A 105 -8.58 -12.02 16.87
CA TYR A 105 -8.04 -11.32 18.03
C TYR A 105 -8.15 -12.26 19.25
N PHE A 106 -7.04 -12.60 19.88
CA PHE A 106 -6.98 -13.61 20.95
C PHE A 106 -7.74 -14.90 20.62
N GLY A 107 -7.64 -15.38 19.37
CA GLY A 107 -8.30 -16.62 18.93
C GLY A 107 -9.77 -16.45 18.50
N VAL A 108 -10.40 -15.33 18.82
CA VAL A 108 -11.78 -15.02 18.41
C VAL A 108 -11.79 -14.44 17.00
N THR A 109 -12.64 -14.95 16.13
CA THR A 109 -12.82 -14.39 14.78
C THR A 109 -13.50 -13.03 14.86
N ILE A 110 -12.84 -12.00 14.32
CA ILE A 110 -13.38 -10.63 14.25
C ILE A 110 -13.95 -10.33 12.86
N PHE A 111 -13.38 -10.91 11.82
CA PHE A 111 -13.97 -10.92 10.48
C PHE A 111 -13.49 -12.16 9.70
N ASP A 112 -14.30 -12.59 8.74
CA ASP A 112 -13.98 -13.65 7.79
C ASP A 112 -14.53 -13.26 6.43
N MET A 113 -13.67 -13.04 5.46
CA MET A 113 -14.02 -12.65 4.10
C MET A 113 -13.63 -13.76 3.14
N VAL A 114 -14.56 -14.16 2.29
CA VAL A 114 -14.32 -15.10 1.21
C VAL A 114 -14.75 -14.50 -0.12
N SER A 115 -14.05 -14.87 -1.19
CA SER A 115 -14.41 -14.51 -2.56
C SER A 115 -14.08 -15.65 -3.51
N ASP A 116 -14.97 -15.86 -4.49
CA ASP A 116 -14.76 -16.79 -5.62
C ASP A 116 -14.24 -16.08 -6.89
N GLY A 117 -13.98 -14.76 -6.77
CA GLY A 117 -13.57 -13.90 -7.87
C GLY A 117 -14.72 -13.17 -8.55
N SER A 118 -15.96 -13.62 -8.38
CA SER A 118 -17.19 -12.98 -8.90
C SER A 118 -18.00 -12.34 -7.79
N HIS A 119 -18.13 -13.04 -6.68
CA HIS A 119 -18.87 -12.63 -5.50
C HIS A 119 -18.00 -12.75 -4.26
N PHE A 120 -18.35 -11.98 -3.25
CA PHE A 120 -17.73 -12.07 -1.94
C PHE A 120 -18.77 -12.09 -0.83
N THR A 121 -18.37 -12.68 0.28
CA THR A 121 -19.08 -12.63 1.56
C THR A 121 -18.10 -12.21 2.64
N LEU A 122 -18.45 -11.20 3.43
CA LEU A 122 -17.70 -10.72 4.59
C LEU A 122 -18.58 -10.91 5.82
N LEU A 123 -18.19 -11.78 6.74
CA LEU A 123 -18.84 -12.01 8.02
C LEU A 123 -18.12 -11.21 9.12
N ILE A 124 -18.89 -10.44 9.90
CA ILE A 124 -18.42 -9.70 11.10
C ILE A 124 -19.24 -10.25 12.29
N PRO A 125 -18.70 -11.25 13.01
CA PRO A 125 -19.47 -11.95 14.05
C PRO A 125 -19.93 -11.05 15.20
N HIS A 126 -19.08 -10.08 15.60
CA HIS A 126 -19.41 -9.16 16.70
C HIS A 126 -20.66 -8.32 16.42
N ASP A 127 -20.85 -7.92 15.15
CA ASP A 127 -21.99 -7.10 14.72
C ASP A 127 -23.18 -7.95 14.28
N ASN A 128 -23.05 -9.28 14.35
CA ASN A 128 -24.02 -10.23 13.79
C ASN A 128 -24.41 -9.89 12.36
N LEU A 129 -23.42 -9.56 11.52
CA LEU A 129 -23.58 -9.02 10.18
C LEU A 129 -22.80 -9.85 9.16
N ALA A 130 -23.45 -10.20 8.06
CA ALA A 130 -22.82 -10.69 6.85
C ALA A 130 -23.09 -9.70 5.70
N ILE A 131 -22.07 -9.39 4.91
CA ILE A 131 -22.17 -8.52 3.74
C ILE A 131 -21.87 -9.37 2.52
N GLU A 132 -22.76 -9.36 1.58
CA GLU A 132 -22.63 -10.08 0.31
C GLU A 132 -22.68 -9.09 -0.86
N GLY A 133 -21.90 -9.36 -1.90
CA GLY A 133 -21.92 -8.55 -3.10
C GLY A 133 -21.10 -9.15 -4.23
N ALA A 134 -21.26 -8.61 -5.43
CA ALA A 134 -20.38 -8.92 -6.53
C ALA A 134 -19.05 -8.12 -6.38
N ASN A 135 -17.92 -8.70 -6.77
CA ASN A 135 -16.63 -7.99 -6.72
C ASN A 135 -16.62 -6.74 -7.62
N SER A 136 -17.42 -6.73 -8.68
CA SER A 136 -17.52 -5.60 -9.62
C SER A 136 -18.34 -4.41 -9.11
N ILE A 137 -18.99 -4.52 -7.94
CA ILE A 137 -19.84 -3.43 -7.42
C ILE A 137 -19.00 -2.24 -7.02
N SER A 138 -19.38 -1.08 -7.56
CA SER A 138 -18.78 0.22 -7.22
C SER A 138 -19.51 0.98 -6.11
N GLU A 139 -20.63 0.43 -5.60
CA GLU A 139 -21.37 1.06 -4.51
C GLU A 139 -20.49 1.15 -3.26
N LYS A 140 -20.38 2.37 -2.72
CA LYS A 140 -19.61 2.65 -1.51
C LYS A 140 -20.52 2.64 -0.30
N SER A 141 -20.14 1.86 0.71
CA SER A 141 -20.78 1.95 2.03
C SER A 141 -20.37 3.26 2.72
N THR A 142 -21.26 3.78 3.56
CA THR A 142 -20.95 4.90 4.45
C THR A 142 -19.89 4.53 5.51
N ASN A 143 -19.78 3.24 5.83
CA ASN A 143 -18.68 2.72 6.65
C ASN A 143 -17.51 2.32 5.73
N PRO A 144 -16.39 3.04 5.76
CA PRO A 144 -15.25 2.77 4.87
C PRO A 144 -14.64 1.38 5.03
N LEU A 145 -14.69 0.78 6.24
CA LEU A 145 -14.20 -0.58 6.45
C LEU A 145 -15.00 -1.62 5.65
N LEU A 146 -16.26 -1.34 5.37
CA LEU A 146 -17.11 -2.19 4.53
C LEU A 146 -16.83 -2.02 3.03
N ASN A 147 -15.99 -1.06 2.66
CA ASN A 147 -15.49 -0.89 1.29
C ASN A 147 -14.23 -1.70 1.01
N LEU A 148 -13.73 -2.43 2.01
CA LEU A 148 -12.64 -3.38 1.82
C LEU A 148 -13.13 -4.51 0.91
N ARG A 149 -12.68 -4.51 -0.34
CA ARG A 149 -13.02 -5.52 -1.36
C ARG A 149 -11.94 -6.57 -1.48
N PRO A 150 -12.26 -7.80 -1.91
CA PRO A 150 -11.25 -8.85 -2.09
C PRO A 150 -10.13 -8.46 -3.05
N ASP A 151 -10.46 -7.73 -4.12
CA ASP A 151 -9.51 -7.44 -5.20
C ASP A 151 -8.26 -6.68 -4.72
N PHE A 152 -8.40 -5.73 -3.78
CA PHE A 152 -7.21 -5.01 -3.31
C PHE A 152 -6.32 -5.85 -2.37
N PHE A 153 -6.87 -6.83 -1.66
CA PHE A 153 -6.03 -7.81 -0.97
C PHE A 153 -5.28 -8.68 -1.97
N LEU A 154 -5.95 -9.13 -3.04
CA LEU A 154 -5.30 -9.89 -4.11
C LEU A 154 -4.17 -9.10 -4.76
N ASP A 155 -4.42 -7.84 -5.09
CA ASP A 155 -3.42 -6.95 -5.69
C ASP A 155 -2.26 -6.66 -4.73
N ALA A 156 -2.52 -6.63 -3.42
CA ALA A 156 -1.49 -6.36 -2.43
C ALA A 156 -0.60 -7.57 -2.13
N ILE A 157 -1.16 -8.77 -2.05
CA ILE A 157 -0.39 -9.97 -1.68
C ILE A 157 0.33 -10.61 -2.87
N ALA A 158 -0.07 -10.28 -4.09
CA ALA A 158 0.53 -10.84 -5.30
C ALA A 158 0.48 -9.83 -6.45
N VAL A 159 1.63 -9.35 -6.86
CA VAL A 159 1.73 -8.49 -8.06
C VAL A 159 1.41 -9.34 -9.29
N ARG A 160 0.25 -9.07 -9.90
CA ARG A 160 -0.24 -9.85 -11.04
C ARG A 160 0.58 -9.57 -12.30
N GLY A 161 0.72 -10.56 -13.16
CA GLY A 161 1.24 -10.41 -14.51
C GLY A 161 0.38 -9.49 -15.38
N LEU A 162 0.81 -9.22 -16.59
CA LEU A 162 0.07 -8.46 -17.60
C LEU A 162 -0.70 -9.44 -18.51
N ASP A 163 -1.94 -9.07 -18.83
CA ASP A 163 -2.70 -9.75 -19.87
C ASP A 163 -2.12 -9.37 -21.25
N SER A 164 -2.28 -10.25 -22.24
CA SER A 164 -1.68 -10.10 -23.57
C SER A 164 -2.18 -8.88 -24.36
N ASP A 165 -3.35 -8.35 -24.00
CA ASP A 165 -3.98 -7.18 -24.61
C ASP A 165 -3.70 -5.87 -23.85
N ASN A 166 -2.96 -5.93 -22.74
CA ASN A 166 -2.54 -4.73 -22.04
C ASN A 166 -1.42 -4.03 -22.82
N GLU A 167 -1.57 -2.72 -22.98
CA GLU A 167 -0.47 -1.87 -23.42
C GLU A 167 0.35 -1.45 -22.19
N TYR A 168 1.66 -1.30 -22.36
CA TYR A 168 2.53 -0.87 -21.27
C TYR A 168 3.66 0.03 -21.74
N MET A 169 4.21 0.78 -20.79
CA MET A 169 5.41 1.59 -20.96
C MET A 169 6.35 1.36 -19.77
N VAL A 170 7.64 1.29 -20.02
CA VAL A 170 8.66 1.23 -18.98
C VAL A 170 9.52 2.47 -19.06
N ALA A 171 9.63 3.20 -17.96
CA ALA A 171 10.55 4.30 -17.78
C ALA A 171 11.62 3.90 -16.77
N GLY A 172 12.88 4.28 -17.03
CA GLY A 172 13.96 4.20 -16.05
C GLY A 172 14.13 5.55 -15.38
N ASP A 173 14.25 5.57 -14.08
CA ASP A 173 14.51 6.77 -13.28
C ASP A 173 15.53 6.49 -12.19
N THR A 174 15.90 7.53 -11.48
CA THR A 174 16.82 7.45 -10.35
C THR A 174 16.32 8.39 -9.27
N GLU A 175 15.80 7.83 -8.19
CA GLU A 175 15.41 8.62 -7.03
C GLU A 175 16.59 8.91 -6.13
N THR A 176 16.60 10.09 -5.52
CA THR A 176 17.55 10.45 -4.48
C THR A 176 16.83 10.65 -3.17
N ILE A 177 17.02 9.73 -2.23
CA ILE A 177 16.33 9.71 -0.95
C ILE A 177 17.26 10.24 0.14
N GLU A 178 16.76 11.15 0.97
CA GLU A 178 17.44 11.59 2.18
C GLU A 178 17.00 10.74 3.38
N ASP A 179 17.91 9.95 3.93
CA ASP A 179 17.74 9.36 5.26
C ASP A 179 18.10 10.42 6.32
N ALA A 180 17.06 11.03 6.86
CA ALA A 180 17.21 12.08 7.89
C ALA A 180 17.84 11.55 9.17
N ALA A 181 17.65 10.27 9.51
CA ALA A 181 18.22 9.65 10.72
C ALA A 181 19.74 9.44 10.59
N GLN A 182 20.19 9.02 9.43
CA GLN A 182 21.62 8.80 9.14
C GLN A 182 22.30 10.03 8.52
N LYS A 183 21.54 11.07 8.17
CA LYS A 183 22.00 12.28 7.47
C LYS A 183 22.76 11.96 6.19
N ARG A 184 22.25 11.02 5.41
CA ARG A 184 22.85 10.53 4.17
C ARG A 184 21.87 10.63 3.01
N LEU A 185 22.42 10.72 1.80
CA LEU A 185 21.68 10.57 0.56
C LEU A 185 21.91 9.17 0.00
N TYR A 186 20.87 8.53 -0.48
CA TYR A 186 20.91 7.28 -1.22
C TYR A 186 20.41 7.53 -2.64
N ILE A 187 21.02 6.86 -3.58
CA ILE A 187 20.57 6.84 -4.97
C ILE A 187 19.89 5.50 -5.20
N GLU A 188 18.60 5.53 -5.53
CA GLU A 188 17.81 4.34 -5.86
C GLU A 188 17.45 4.38 -7.34
N PRO A 189 18.14 3.62 -8.20
CA PRO A 189 17.75 3.47 -9.59
C PRO A 189 16.54 2.54 -9.72
N GLU A 190 15.55 2.96 -10.52
CA GLU A 190 14.26 2.32 -10.60
C GLU A 190 13.82 2.06 -12.04
N TYR A 191 12.90 1.11 -12.21
CA TYR A 191 12.02 1.01 -13.38
C TYR A 191 10.58 1.22 -12.95
N THR A 192 9.89 2.09 -13.67
CA THR A 192 8.44 2.31 -13.53
C THR A 192 7.73 1.67 -14.72
N LEU A 193 6.95 0.62 -14.45
CA LEU A 193 6.11 -0.06 -15.42
C LEU A 193 4.68 0.48 -15.33
N SER A 194 4.27 1.26 -16.32
CA SER A 194 2.91 1.76 -16.46
C SER A 194 2.10 0.84 -17.36
N VAL A 195 1.06 0.22 -16.80
CA VAL A 195 0.14 -0.66 -17.52
C VAL A 195 -1.14 0.11 -17.82
N MET A 196 -1.52 0.13 -19.09
CA MET A 196 -2.67 0.88 -19.58
C MET A 196 -3.84 -0.06 -19.82
N ARG A 197 -5.04 0.45 -19.54
CA ARG A 197 -6.29 -0.25 -19.84
C ARG A 197 -6.54 -0.23 -21.34
N PRO A 198 -6.86 -1.39 -21.96
CA PRO A 198 -7.32 -1.38 -23.34
C PRO A 198 -8.54 -0.50 -23.50
N LYS A 199 -8.48 0.50 -24.36
CA LYS A 199 -9.58 1.40 -24.67
C LYS A 199 -9.57 1.76 -26.15
N ALA A 200 -10.74 1.76 -26.75
CA ALA A 200 -10.89 2.29 -28.11
C ALA A 200 -10.71 3.81 -28.08
N GLY A 201 -9.77 4.33 -28.89
CA GLY A 201 -9.50 5.77 -29.03
C GLY A 201 -8.11 6.18 -28.55
N PRO A 202 -7.78 7.48 -28.70
CA PRO A 202 -6.45 7.98 -28.38
C PRO A 202 -6.14 8.11 -26.88
N GLU A 203 -7.18 8.19 -26.06
CA GLU A 203 -7.04 8.29 -24.60
C GLU A 203 -6.65 6.96 -23.98
N LYS A 204 -5.60 6.96 -23.19
CA LYS A 204 -5.15 5.82 -22.40
C LYS A 204 -5.37 6.11 -20.93
N LEU A 205 -6.07 5.22 -20.24
CA LEU A 205 -6.22 5.32 -18.79
C LEU A 205 -5.28 4.31 -18.12
N PRO A 206 -4.59 4.72 -17.05
CA PRO A 206 -3.78 3.79 -16.30
C PRO A 206 -4.66 2.70 -15.67
N LEU A 207 -4.17 1.47 -15.68
CA LEU A 207 -4.71 0.36 -14.92
C LEU A 207 -3.95 0.22 -13.63
N ARG A 208 -2.61 0.24 -13.73
CA ARG A 208 -1.69 0.21 -12.61
C ARG A 208 -0.31 0.69 -13.01
N VAL A 209 0.43 1.18 -12.02
CA VAL A 209 1.83 1.57 -12.14
C VAL A 209 2.62 0.78 -11.11
N ILE A 210 3.71 0.16 -11.51
CA ILE A 210 4.52 -0.69 -10.62
C ILE A 210 5.95 -0.18 -10.68
N THR A 211 6.52 0.13 -9.53
CA THR A 211 7.92 0.55 -9.40
C THR A 211 8.77 -0.60 -8.90
N PHE A 212 9.88 -0.85 -9.62
CA PHE A 212 10.85 -1.89 -9.31
C PHE A 212 12.20 -1.25 -8.98
N HIS A 213 12.83 -1.66 -7.89
CA HIS A 213 14.22 -1.27 -7.64
C HIS A 213 15.16 -2.09 -8.53
N ARG A 214 16.09 -1.41 -9.17
CA ARG A 214 17.03 -2.04 -10.11
C ARG A 214 18.16 -2.82 -9.44
N GLU A 215 18.23 -2.81 -8.12
CA GLU A 215 19.18 -3.64 -7.37
C GLU A 215 18.76 -5.13 -7.40
N ASP A 216 17.47 -5.40 -7.26
CA ASP A 216 16.97 -6.76 -7.08
C ASP A 216 15.78 -7.10 -7.99
N MET A 217 15.31 -6.15 -8.79
CA MET A 217 14.18 -6.27 -9.72
C MET A 217 12.88 -6.69 -9.04
N LEU A 218 12.74 -6.35 -7.75
CA LEU A 218 11.51 -6.60 -7.01
C LEU A 218 10.61 -5.36 -7.02
N PRO A 219 9.26 -5.53 -6.98
CA PRO A 219 8.34 -4.41 -6.89
C PRO A 219 8.36 -3.81 -5.48
N TYR A 220 8.48 -2.50 -5.37
CA TYR A 220 8.45 -1.76 -4.09
C TYR A 220 7.22 -0.88 -3.92
N ASP A 221 6.62 -0.47 -5.04
CA ASP A 221 5.37 0.30 -5.02
C ASP A 221 4.45 -0.19 -6.15
N GLN A 222 3.14 -0.18 -5.89
CA GLN A 222 2.14 -0.43 -6.90
C GLN A 222 0.94 0.47 -6.68
N ASP A 223 0.67 1.33 -7.65
CA ASP A 223 -0.54 2.12 -7.73
C ASP A 223 -1.57 1.44 -8.61
N VAL A 224 -2.78 1.27 -8.09
CA VAL A 224 -3.93 0.70 -8.82
C VAL A 224 -4.96 1.80 -9.04
N TYR A 225 -5.46 1.90 -10.27
CA TYR A 225 -6.36 2.97 -10.69
C TYR A 225 -7.76 2.43 -11.00
N ASP A 226 -8.77 3.23 -10.66
CA ASP A 226 -10.15 2.94 -10.97
C ASP A 226 -10.46 3.07 -12.48
N LYS A 227 -11.72 2.80 -12.86
CA LYS A 227 -12.17 2.90 -14.27
C LYS A 227 -12.07 4.31 -14.85
N ASP A 228 -12.02 5.33 -14.02
CA ASP A 228 -11.98 6.75 -14.40
C ASP A 228 -10.56 7.31 -14.36
N GLY A 229 -9.56 6.48 -13.99
CA GLY A 229 -8.15 6.84 -13.92
C GLY A 229 -7.74 7.53 -12.63
N ASN A 230 -8.54 7.45 -11.57
CA ASN A 230 -8.17 7.96 -10.26
C ASN A 230 -7.41 6.89 -9.47
N LEU A 231 -6.44 7.31 -8.67
CA LEU A 231 -5.72 6.41 -7.77
C LEU A 231 -6.69 5.80 -6.74
N GLU A 232 -6.94 4.52 -6.86
CA GLU A 232 -7.82 3.79 -5.96
C GLU A 232 -7.07 3.18 -4.78
N THR A 233 -5.92 2.54 -5.06
CA THR A 233 -5.12 1.85 -4.05
C THR A 233 -3.65 2.09 -4.32
N GLN A 234 -2.89 2.46 -3.29
CA GLN A 234 -1.43 2.43 -3.28
C GLN A 234 -0.96 1.28 -2.39
N ILE A 235 -0.01 0.49 -2.87
CA ILE A 235 0.54 -0.66 -2.16
C ILE A 235 2.06 -0.49 -2.11
N ILE A 236 2.61 -0.45 -0.90
CA ILE A 236 4.05 -0.31 -0.68
C ILE A 236 4.57 -1.62 -0.09
N TYR A 237 5.58 -2.19 -0.74
CA TYR A 237 6.28 -3.38 -0.32
C TYR A 237 7.61 -3.00 0.31
N SER A 238 7.88 -3.45 1.52
CA SER A 238 9.14 -3.09 2.19
C SER A 238 9.77 -4.29 2.88
N THR A 239 11.09 -4.19 3.02
CA THR A 239 11.90 -5.17 3.76
C THR A 239 11.71 -6.59 3.23
N TYR A 240 12.15 -6.83 1.99
CA TYR A 240 12.14 -8.18 1.43
C TYR A 240 13.04 -9.14 2.20
N THR A 241 12.47 -10.24 2.67
CA THR A 241 13.17 -11.30 3.40
C THR A 241 12.93 -12.66 2.77
N ASN A 242 13.72 -13.65 3.16
CA ASN A 242 13.56 -15.03 2.67
C ASN A 242 12.56 -15.77 3.56
N PHE A 243 11.44 -16.16 2.96
CA PHE A 243 10.48 -17.09 3.51
C PHE A 243 10.62 -18.46 2.83
N SER A 244 9.86 -19.45 3.27
CA SER A 244 9.81 -20.77 2.59
C SER A 244 9.38 -20.67 1.13
N ALA A 245 8.59 -19.65 0.79
CA ALA A 245 8.14 -19.33 -0.57
C ALA A 245 9.17 -18.56 -1.41
N GLY A 246 10.36 -18.26 -0.89
CA GLY A 246 11.36 -17.40 -1.52
C GLY A 246 11.35 -15.97 -0.95
N ARG A 247 11.89 -15.01 -1.72
CA ARG A 247 11.89 -13.60 -1.31
C ARG A 247 10.47 -13.03 -1.38
N TYR A 248 10.03 -12.48 -0.27
CA TYR A 248 8.70 -11.87 -0.13
C TYR A 248 8.77 -10.66 0.83
N PRO A 249 7.94 -9.61 0.66
CA PRO A 249 7.97 -8.46 1.57
C PRO A 249 7.54 -8.88 2.97
N SER A 250 8.31 -8.52 3.97
CA SER A 250 7.93 -8.73 5.38
C SER A 250 6.91 -7.70 5.86
N LYS A 251 6.72 -6.63 5.09
CA LYS A 251 5.73 -5.60 5.38
C LYS A 251 5.08 -5.11 4.09
N ILE A 252 3.76 -5.08 4.07
CA ILE A 252 2.94 -4.56 2.98
C ILE A 252 2.05 -3.47 3.56
N ILE A 253 2.07 -2.27 2.97
CA ILE A 253 1.21 -1.16 3.36
C ILE A 253 0.23 -0.93 2.23
N ILE A 254 -1.06 -1.01 2.53
CA ILE A 254 -2.15 -0.77 1.59
C ILE A 254 -2.82 0.53 1.99
N LYS A 255 -2.84 1.50 1.10
CA LYS A 255 -3.50 2.79 1.30
C LYS A 255 -4.67 2.93 0.35
N ARG A 256 -5.80 3.36 0.86
CA ARG A 256 -7.02 3.68 0.12
C ARG A 256 -7.35 5.16 0.32
N PRO A 257 -6.78 6.08 -0.47
CA PRO A 257 -6.85 7.52 -0.21
C PRO A 257 -8.27 8.06 -0.15
N HIS A 258 -9.16 7.58 -1.02
CA HIS A 258 -10.56 8.01 -1.07
C HIS A 258 -11.39 7.60 0.14
N GLU A 259 -11.06 6.45 0.75
CA GLU A 259 -11.71 5.94 1.94
C GLU A 259 -11.03 6.38 3.23
N GLY A 260 -9.85 6.97 3.14
CA GLY A 260 -9.04 7.34 4.29
C GLY A 260 -8.56 6.13 5.09
N ILE A 261 -8.37 4.96 4.45
CA ILE A 261 -7.97 3.72 5.10
C ILE A 261 -6.52 3.40 4.76
N GLN A 262 -5.79 2.98 5.77
CA GLN A 262 -4.49 2.36 5.64
C GLN A 262 -4.49 1.01 6.39
N LEU A 263 -4.04 -0.04 5.71
CA LEU A 263 -3.74 -1.32 6.32
C LEU A 263 -2.23 -1.56 6.28
N VAL A 264 -1.68 -2.09 7.36
CA VAL A 264 -0.30 -2.57 7.43
C VAL A 264 -0.34 -4.05 7.73
N LEU A 265 0.21 -4.85 6.82
CA LEU A 265 0.36 -6.28 6.97
C LEU A 265 1.83 -6.56 7.31
N SER A 266 2.09 -7.00 8.55
CA SER A 266 3.40 -7.51 8.94
C SER A 266 3.41 -9.02 8.72
N VAL A 267 4.22 -9.50 7.80
CA VAL A 267 4.19 -10.89 7.33
C VAL A 267 5.07 -11.75 8.21
N GLU A 268 4.49 -12.79 8.82
CA GLU A 268 5.18 -13.74 9.67
C GLU A 268 5.57 -15.02 8.92
N ARG A 269 4.70 -15.47 8.03
CA ARG A 269 4.88 -16.70 7.25
C ARG A 269 4.23 -16.59 5.90
N VAL A 270 4.90 -17.11 4.87
CA VAL A 270 4.36 -17.25 3.51
C VAL A 270 4.73 -18.62 2.96
N GLU A 271 3.76 -19.27 2.34
CA GLU A 271 3.94 -20.51 1.59
C GLU A 271 3.24 -20.38 0.24
N GLN A 272 3.85 -20.94 -0.79
CA GLN A 272 3.29 -20.95 -2.15
C GLN A 272 3.10 -22.39 -2.63
N ASN A 273 2.18 -22.53 -3.57
CA ASN A 273 1.88 -23.79 -4.25
C ASN A 273 1.55 -24.96 -3.30
N VAL A 274 0.88 -24.61 -2.18
CA VAL A 274 0.31 -25.60 -1.26
C VAL A 274 -1.05 -26.06 -1.77
N ASP A 275 -1.43 -27.29 -1.43
CA ASP A 275 -2.75 -27.82 -1.76
C ASP A 275 -3.85 -27.05 -0.98
N MET A 276 -4.85 -26.57 -1.74
CA MET A 276 -5.96 -25.78 -1.19
C MET A 276 -7.29 -26.31 -1.74
N PRO A 277 -7.97 -27.17 -1.00
CA PRO A 277 -9.29 -27.66 -1.41
C PRO A 277 -10.36 -26.57 -1.31
N ASP A 278 -11.44 -26.73 -2.09
CA ASP A 278 -12.52 -25.71 -2.23
C ASP A 278 -13.20 -25.36 -0.91
N ASN A 279 -13.27 -26.29 0.04
CA ASN A 279 -13.87 -26.06 1.34
C ASN A 279 -13.16 -24.98 2.17
N GLN A 280 -11.91 -24.68 1.89
CA GLN A 280 -11.17 -23.57 2.53
C GLN A 280 -11.71 -22.20 2.12
N PHE A 281 -12.39 -22.09 0.99
CA PHE A 281 -13.01 -20.86 0.49
C PHE A 281 -14.52 -20.82 0.71
N GLN A 282 -15.04 -21.71 1.56
CA GLN A 282 -16.45 -21.70 1.94
C GLN A 282 -16.61 -21.06 3.31
N LEU A 283 -17.54 -20.11 3.40
CA LEU A 283 -17.90 -19.44 4.64
C LEU A 283 -19.32 -19.89 5.03
N LYS A 284 -19.47 -20.31 6.29
CA LYS A 284 -20.78 -20.63 6.85
C LYS A 284 -21.28 -19.43 7.64
N ILE A 285 -22.38 -18.85 7.18
CA ILE A 285 -23.07 -17.78 7.90
C ILE A 285 -23.93 -18.44 9.01
N PRO A 286 -23.74 -18.04 10.28
CA PRO A 286 -24.56 -18.54 11.38
C PRO A 286 -26.05 -18.20 11.21
N GLU A 287 -26.94 -19.04 11.71
CA GLU A 287 -28.37 -18.74 11.72
C GLU A 287 -28.67 -17.47 12.52
N GLY A 288 -29.59 -16.64 12.00
CA GLY A 288 -29.97 -15.37 12.62
C GLY A 288 -29.00 -14.21 12.34
N THR A 289 -27.96 -14.43 11.51
CA THR A 289 -27.08 -13.33 11.07
C THR A 289 -27.84 -12.39 10.13
N LYS A 290 -27.70 -11.09 10.33
CA LYS A 290 -28.24 -10.08 9.41
C LYS A 290 -27.43 -10.09 8.12
N ILE A 291 -28.10 -10.22 6.97
CA ILE A 291 -27.46 -10.19 5.66
C ILE A 291 -27.71 -8.83 5.01
N GLN A 292 -26.64 -8.15 4.64
CA GLN A 292 -26.67 -6.93 3.84
C GLN A 292 -26.13 -7.23 2.46
N THR A 293 -26.96 -7.12 1.43
CA THR A 293 -26.52 -7.27 0.04
C THR A 293 -26.19 -5.90 -0.54
N LEU A 294 -24.99 -5.75 -1.08
CA LEU A 294 -24.55 -4.58 -1.85
C LEU A 294 -25.07 -4.71 -3.29
N LYS A 295 -25.55 -3.62 -3.86
CA LYS A 295 -26.16 -3.57 -5.20
C LYS A 295 -25.29 -2.80 -6.19
#